data_9da2d58ad23094ab13fc86b53e41b4c0
#
_entry.id   9da2d58ad23094ab13fc86b53e41b4c0
#
_cell.length_a   1.000
_cell.length_b   1.000
_cell.length_c   1.000
_cell.angle_alpha   90.00
_cell.angle_beta   90.00
_cell.angle_gamma   90.00
#
_symmetry.space_group_name_H-M   'P 1'
#
loop_
_entity.id
_entity.type
_entity.pdbx_description
1 polymer ?
#
loop_
_entity_poly.entity_id
_entity_poly.type
_entity_poly.pdbx_seq_one_letter_code
_entity_poly.pdbx_strand_id
1 'polypeptide(L)'
;MLPGNGPRFLFLSALVLISALGMGVTFAHAATVGQELSNVQMKDAENKPASIPDFGKKLVGIFYNDADEADMNDPLADAIKAKNFDENKYTGIGIGNLKDSKAPSFLIRKIIRGKIEKYKTTILTDPDLTLARAWDLGDCNNTSVFVLIGKDKKVKYIKKGTIRGTEIDAIVKLIEYMVE
;
A
#
# COMPACT_ATOMS: atom_id res chain seq x y z
N MET A 1 -55.27 -66.52 31.25
CA MET A 1 -55.48 -65.27 30.48
C MET A 1 -54.17 -64.45 30.48
N LEU A 2 -53.46 -64.42 29.37
CA LEU A 2 -52.18 -63.78 29.29
C LEU A 2 -52.40 -62.34 28.76
N PRO A 3 -51.67 -61.29 29.26
CA PRO A 3 -51.76 -59.96 28.73
C PRO A 3 -50.77 -59.78 27.55
N GLY A 4 -51.26 -59.10 26.54
CA GLY A 4 -50.56 -58.85 25.27
C GLY A 4 -49.37 -57.87 25.33
N ASN A 5 -48.36 -58.24 24.61
CA ASN A 5 -47.24 -57.39 24.35
C ASN A 5 -47.58 -56.37 23.27
N GLY A 6 -47.55 -55.08 23.62
CA GLY A 6 -47.59 -53.95 22.65
C GLY A 6 -46.19 -53.59 22.19
N PRO A 7 -45.97 -53.09 20.92
CA PRO A 7 -44.67 -52.79 20.36
C PRO A 7 -44.10 -51.49 20.92
N ARG A 8 -42.85 -51.58 21.41
CA ARG A 8 -42.03 -50.42 21.79
C ARG A 8 -41.50 -49.71 20.52
N PHE A 9 -42.02 -48.52 20.23
CA PHE A 9 -41.43 -47.65 19.25
C PHE A 9 -40.17 -47.00 19.81
N LEU A 10 -39.02 -47.40 19.28
CA LEU A 10 -37.76 -46.69 19.47
C LEU A 10 -37.76 -45.43 18.60
N PHE A 11 -37.85 -44.26 19.22
CA PHE A 11 -37.57 -43.00 18.54
C PHE A 11 -36.06 -42.83 18.41
N LEU A 12 -35.53 -43.07 17.23
CA LEU A 12 -34.15 -42.70 16.87
C LEU A 12 -34.13 -41.20 16.60
N SER A 13 -33.67 -40.40 17.57
CA SER A 13 -33.40 -38.96 17.36
C SER A 13 -32.13 -38.82 16.55
N ALA A 14 -32.29 -38.56 15.27
CA ALA A 14 -31.16 -38.17 14.40
C ALA A 14 -30.76 -36.73 14.75
N LEU A 15 -29.63 -36.58 15.43
CA LEU A 15 -28.99 -35.31 15.69
C LEU A 15 -28.29 -34.83 14.39
N VAL A 16 -28.93 -33.93 13.65
CA VAL A 16 -28.31 -33.29 12.48
C VAL A 16 -27.36 -32.23 12.98
N LEU A 17 -26.06 -32.52 12.95
CA LEU A 17 -25.00 -31.52 13.16
C LEU A 17 -24.90 -30.65 11.90
N ILE A 18 -25.48 -29.47 11.93
CA ILE A 18 -25.25 -28.43 10.91
C ILE A 18 -23.91 -27.80 11.24
N SER A 19 -22.85 -28.25 10.58
CA SER A 19 -21.57 -27.54 10.55
C SER A 19 -21.74 -26.28 9.67
N ALA A 20 -21.99 -25.14 10.29
CA ALA A 20 -21.90 -23.85 9.65
C ALA A 20 -20.44 -23.61 9.28
N LEU A 21 -20.06 -23.91 8.02
CA LEU A 21 -18.84 -23.36 7.43
C LEU A 21 -19.06 -21.84 7.36
N GLY A 22 -18.52 -21.11 8.34
CA GLY A 22 -18.40 -19.68 8.29
C GLY A 22 -17.44 -19.32 7.14
N MET A 23 -17.98 -19.07 5.95
CA MET A 23 -17.24 -18.32 4.92
C MET A 23 -16.98 -16.95 5.49
N GLY A 24 -15.78 -16.75 6.05
CA GLY A 24 -15.28 -15.43 6.38
C GLY A 24 -15.19 -14.62 5.10
N VAL A 25 -16.15 -13.73 4.89
CA VAL A 25 -16.06 -12.71 3.86
C VAL A 25 -14.95 -11.77 4.30
N THR A 26 -13.75 -11.98 3.79
CA THR A 26 -12.67 -11.00 3.91
C THR A 26 -13.07 -9.81 3.07
N PHE A 27 -13.61 -8.77 3.70
CA PHE A 27 -13.73 -7.47 3.04
C PHE A 27 -12.31 -6.98 2.76
N ALA A 28 -11.96 -6.88 1.49
CA ALA A 28 -10.76 -6.17 1.08
C ALA A 28 -10.92 -4.72 1.55
N HIS A 29 -10.13 -4.32 2.56
CA HIS A 29 -10.13 -2.96 3.06
C HIS A 29 -8.99 -2.24 2.36
N ALA A 30 -9.34 -1.28 1.49
CA ALA A 30 -8.34 -0.35 0.96
C ALA A 30 -7.54 0.28 2.11
N ALA A 31 -6.23 0.47 1.93
CA ALA A 31 -5.39 1.10 2.94
C ALA A 31 -6.03 2.40 3.46
N THR A 32 -6.17 2.53 4.77
CA THR A 32 -6.86 3.66 5.42
C THR A 32 -5.98 4.31 6.47
N VAL A 33 -6.27 5.60 6.77
CA VAL A 33 -5.58 6.33 7.86
C VAL A 33 -5.73 5.58 9.18
N GLY A 34 -4.62 5.41 9.89
CA GLY A 34 -4.52 4.67 11.15
C GLY A 34 -4.18 3.19 11.00
N GLN A 35 -4.29 2.61 9.81
CA GLN A 35 -3.90 1.23 9.54
C GLN A 35 -2.40 1.05 9.70
N GLU A 36 -1.99 -0.02 10.38
CA GLU A 36 -0.58 -0.42 10.45
C GLU A 36 -0.19 -1.19 9.20
N LEU A 37 0.95 -0.81 8.61
CA LEU A 37 1.50 -1.44 7.41
C LEU A 37 2.78 -2.19 7.74
N SER A 38 3.11 -3.19 6.92
CA SER A 38 4.39 -3.91 6.99
C SER A 38 5.32 -3.50 5.85
N ASN A 39 6.62 -3.51 6.11
CA ASN A 39 7.60 -3.33 5.05
C ASN A 39 7.62 -4.55 4.14
N VAL A 40 7.65 -4.31 2.84
CA VAL A 40 7.54 -5.36 1.81
C VAL A 40 8.83 -5.40 1.00
N GLN A 41 9.26 -6.60 0.63
CA GLN A 41 10.41 -6.75 -0.26
C GLN A 41 9.97 -6.56 -1.72
N MET A 42 10.63 -5.64 -2.39
CA MET A 42 10.47 -5.29 -3.81
C MET A 42 11.80 -5.35 -4.53
N LYS A 43 12.01 -4.57 -5.57
CA LYS A 43 13.27 -4.44 -6.29
C LYS A 43 13.76 -2.99 -6.30
N ASP A 44 15.08 -2.81 -6.33
CA ASP A 44 15.68 -1.50 -6.61
C ASP A 44 15.73 -1.21 -8.13
N ALA A 45 16.34 -0.08 -8.50
CA ALA A 45 16.52 0.34 -9.89
C ALA A 45 17.40 -0.63 -10.70
N GLU A 46 18.25 -1.42 -10.04
CA GLU A 46 19.13 -2.45 -10.60
C GLU A 46 18.51 -3.85 -10.58
N ASN A 47 17.22 -3.96 -10.19
CA ASN A 47 16.46 -5.21 -10.09
C ASN A 47 16.95 -6.16 -8.98
N LYS A 48 17.63 -5.63 -7.96
CA LYS A 48 18.02 -6.39 -6.77
C LYS A 48 16.94 -6.32 -5.70
N PRO A 49 16.82 -7.32 -4.82
CA PRO A 49 15.88 -7.25 -3.70
C PRO A 49 16.14 -6.03 -2.82
N ALA A 50 15.08 -5.27 -2.53
CA ALA A 50 15.13 -4.08 -1.70
C ALA A 50 13.81 -3.88 -0.96
N SER A 51 13.85 -3.18 0.17
CA SER A 51 12.66 -2.79 0.94
C SER A 51 12.67 -1.29 1.17
N ILE A 52 11.54 -0.75 1.63
CA ILE A 52 11.39 0.67 1.93
C ILE A 52 12.42 1.07 3.00
N PRO A 53 13.35 2.00 2.68
CA PRO A 53 14.32 2.48 3.66
C PRO A 53 13.62 3.27 4.76
N ASP A 54 14.22 3.29 5.95
CA ASP A 54 13.74 4.04 7.13
C ASP A 54 12.31 3.74 7.60
N PHE A 55 11.68 2.71 7.07
CA PHE A 55 10.33 2.27 7.47
C PHE A 55 10.26 1.97 8.97
N GLY A 56 9.38 2.67 9.69
CA GLY A 56 9.26 2.59 11.14
C GLY A 56 10.37 3.32 11.92
N LYS A 57 11.26 4.06 11.25
CA LYS A 57 12.33 4.87 11.88
C LYS A 57 12.09 6.36 11.72
N LYS A 58 11.56 6.77 10.57
CA LYS A 58 11.25 8.16 10.22
C LYS A 58 9.82 8.27 9.73
N LEU A 59 9.36 9.49 9.51
CA LEU A 59 8.18 9.76 8.69
C LEU A 59 8.56 9.47 7.23
N VAL A 60 7.80 8.63 6.55
CA VAL A 60 8.09 8.23 5.16
C VAL A 60 6.94 8.63 4.25
N GLY A 61 7.24 9.44 3.23
CA GLY A 61 6.33 9.78 2.14
C GLY A 61 6.59 8.88 0.94
N ILE A 62 5.58 8.17 0.47
CA ILE A 62 5.69 7.19 -0.62
C ILE A 62 4.83 7.62 -1.79
N PHE A 63 5.46 7.74 -2.96
CA PHE A 63 4.81 7.93 -4.26
C PHE A 63 4.79 6.58 -4.98
N TYR A 64 3.68 5.87 -4.89
CA TYR A 64 3.45 4.63 -5.64
C TYR A 64 2.78 4.98 -6.97
N ASN A 65 3.52 4.92 -8.05
CA ASN A 65 3.06 5.39 -9.36
C ASN A 65 3.01 4.23 -10.36
N ASP A 66 1.98 4.20 -11.19
CA ASP A 66 2.09 3.53 -12.48
C ASP A 66 3.26 4.16 -13.25
N ALA A 67 4.07 3.33 -13.92
CA ALA A 67 5.23 3.81 -14.66
C ALA A 67 4.83 4.74 -15.83
N ASP A 68 3.64 4.56 -16.40
CA ASP A 68 3.10 5.42 -17.47
C ASP A 68 2.58 6.76 -16.93
N GLU A 69 2.33 6.85 -15.60
CA GLU A 69 1.84 8.03 -14.87
C GLU A 69 2.88 8.55 -13.84
N ALA A 70 4.15 8.32 -14.13
CA ALA A 70 5.24 8.63 -13.19
C ALA A 70 5.31 10.10 -12.76
N ASP A 71 4.76 11.03 -13.53
CA ASP A 71 4.81 12.48 -13.29
C ASP A 71 3.52 13.04 -12.67
N MET A 72 2.49 12.22 -12.47
CA MET A 72 1.15 12.65 -12.04
C MET A 72 1.17 13.56 -10.80
N ASN A 73 2.01 13.24 -9.82
CA ASN A 73 2.14 13.96 -8.56
C ASN A 73 3.52 14.64 -8.37
N ASP A 74 4.24 14.94 -9.46
CA ASP A 74 5.47 15.74 -9.42
C ASP A 74 5.28 17.10 -8.73
N PRO A 75 4.16 17.83 -8.88
CA PRO A 75 3.94 19.08 -8.14
C PRO A 75 3.99 18.91 -6.61
N LEU A 76 3.47 17.80 -6.07
CA LEU A 76 3.59 17.50 -4.63
C LEU A 76 5.05 17.15 -4.27
N ALA A 77 5.72 16.34 -5.09
CA ALA A 77 7.12 15.96 -4.86
C ALA A 77 8.04 17.19 -4.88
N ASP A 78 7.82 18.13 -5.82
CA ASP A 78 8.58 19.39 -5.92
C ASP A 78 8.30 20.30 -4.71
N ALA A 79 7.04 20.39 -4.23
CA ALA A 79 6.68 21.18 -3.04
C ALA A 79 7.32 20.61 -1.77
N ILE A 80 7.32 19.28 -1.59
CA ILE A 80 7.99 18.60 -0.48
C ILE A 80 9.50 18.84 -0.54
N LYS A 81 10.12 18.70 -1.72
CA LYS A 81 11.55 18.95 -1.92
C LYS A 81 11.95 20.39 -1.58
N ALA A 82 11.11 21.36 -1.96
CA ALA A 82 11.38 22.79 -1.70
C ALA A 82 11.42 23.12 -0.20
N LYS A 83 10.78 22.31 0.66
CA LYS A 83 10.81 22.49 2.13
C LYS A 83 12.12 22.03 2.76
N ASN A 84 12.91 21.22 2.08
CA ASN A 84 14.19 20.73 2.57
C ASN A 84 14.11 20.17 4.01
N PHE A 85 13.15 19.25 4.23
CA PHE A 85 12.96 18.62 5.54
C PHE A 85 14.23 17.93 6.03
N ASP A 86 14.42 17.91 7.38
CA ASP A 86 15.53 17.19 8.00
C ASP A 86 15.50 15.71 7.62
N GLU A 87 16.56 15.26 6.95
CA GLU A 87 16.72 13.88 6.47
C GLU A 87 16.71 12.84 7.61
N ASN A 88 16.96 13.25 8.86
CA ASN A 88 16.85 12.37 10.02
C ASN A 88 15.39 12.17 10.47
N LYS A 89 14.47 13.02 10.05
CA LYS A 89 13.07 13.01 10.45
C LYS A 89 12.12 12.55 9.35
N TYR A 90 12.44 12.86 8.08
CA TYR A 90 11.62 12.57 6.91
C TYR A 90 12.41 11.91 5.79
N THR A 91 11.77 10.98 5.10
CA THR A 91 12.29 10.37 3.87
C THR A 91 11.15 10.30 2.83
N GLY A 92 11.40 10.87 1.65
CA GLY A 92 10.51 10.72 0.48
C GLY A 92 11.06 9.65 -0.44
N ILE A 93 10.24 8.72 -0.92
CA ILE A 93 10.65 7.68 -1.88
C ILE A 93 9.62 7.49 -2.98
N GLY A 94 10.09 7.08 -4.15
CA GLY A 94 9.23 6.63 -5.25
C GLY A 94 9.15 5.10 -5.32
N ILE A 95 8.01 4.58 -5.76
CA ILE A 95 7.85 3.17 -6.10
C ILE A 95 7.11 3.07 -7.43
N GLY A 96 7.76 2.48 -8.43
CA GLY A 96 7.16 2.29 -9.75
C GLY A 96 6.43 0.95 -9.83
N ASN A 97 5.11 0.99 -10.10
CA ASN A 97 4.38 -0.16 -10.59
C ASN A 97 4.81 -0.43 -12.03
N LEU A 98 5.50 -1.55 -12.26
CA LEU A 98 5.96 -1.93 -13.60
C LEU A 98 5.06 -2.99 -14.25
N LYS A 99 4.11 -3.54 -13.52
CA LYS A 99 3.26 -4.64 -13.98
C LYS A 99 2.33 -4.22 -15.12
N ASP A 100 1.78 -3.03 -14.99
CA ASP A 100 0.72 -2.55 -15.88
C ASP A 100 1.27 -1.66 -17.01
N SER A 101 2.57 -1.27 -16.95
CA SER A 101 3.19 -0.42 -17.96
C SER A 101 3.34 -1.13 -19.30
N LYS A 102 3.03 -0.39 -20.36
CA LYS A 102 3.22 -0.80 -21.76
C LYS A 102 4.64 -0.53 -22.27
N ALA A 103 5.41 0.27 -21.54
CA ALA A 103 6.76 0.64 -21.94
C ALA A 103 7.76 -0.49 -21.65
N PRO A 104 8.76 -0.69 -22.53
CA PRO A 104 9.86 -1.63 -22.27
C PRO A 104 10.61 -1.27 -20.97
N SER A 105 10.93 -2.27 -20.16
CA SER A 105 11.56 -2.09 -18.83
C SER A 105 12.84 -1.24 -18.86
N PHE A 106 13.60 -1.22 -19.95
CA PHE A 106 14.82 -0.41 -20.06
C PHE A 106 14.51 1.10 -20.16
N LEU A 107 13.40 1.48 -20.82
CA LEU A 107 12.95 2.88 -20.88
C LEU A 107 12.48 3.34 -19.51
N ILE A 108 11.69 2.50 -18.81
CA ILE A 108 11.23 2.79 -17.46
C ILE A 108 12.41 3.00 -16.51
N ARG A 109 13.43 2.13 -16.56
CA ARG A 109 14.65 2.30 -15.76
C ARG A 109 15.43 3.58 -16.08
N LYS A 110 15.38 4.08 -17.33
CA LYS A 110 15.97 5.36 -17.67
C LYS A 110 15.21 6.52 -17.00
N ILE A 111 13.88 6.47 -17.00
CA ILE A 111 13.03 7.46 -16.31
C ILE A 111 13.31 7.42 -14.80
N ILE A 112 13.36 6.24 -14.20
CA ILE A 112 13.67 6.04 -12.77
C ILE A 112 15.02 6.69 -12.43
N ARG A 113 16.07 6.43 -13.19
CA ARG A 113 17.39 7.06 -12.95
C ARG A 113 17.35 8.58 -13.02
N GLY A 114 16.64 9.15 -14.00
CA GLY A 114 16.44 10.59 -14.08
C GLY A 114 15.74 11.17 -12.86
N LYS A 115 14.72 10.49 -12.34
CA LYS A 115 14.02 10.91 -11.12
C LYS A 115 14.88 10.75 -9.86
N ILE A 116 15.64 9.68 -9.72
CA ILE A 116 16.61 9.50 -8.63
C ILE A 116 17.60 10.69 -8.61
N GLU A 117 18.11 11.07 -9.77
CA GLU A 117 19.03 12.21 -9.90
C GLU A 117 18.34 13.55 -9.56
N LYS A 118 17.12 13.78 -10.10
CA LYS A 118 16.34 15.01 -9.85
C LYS A 118 16.01 15.18 -8.37
N TYR A 119 15.50 14.13 -7.72
CA TYR A 119 14.97 14.22 -6.35
C TYR A 119 15.99 13.81 -5.27
N LYS A 120 17.15 13.27 -5.66
CA LYS A 120 18.15 12.71 -4.73
C LYS A 120 17.56 11.72 -3.75
N THR A 121 16.70 10.84 -4.26
CA THR A 121 15.91 9.90 -3.46
C THR A 121 16.04 8.46 -3.94
N THR A 122 15.62 7.52 -3.13
CA THR A 122 15.48 6.11 -3.53
C THR A 122 14.22 5.92 -4.35
N ILE A 123 14.31 5.19 -5.46
CA ILE A 123 13.14 4.68 -6.18
C ILE A 123 13.23 3.17 -6.27
N LEU A 124 12.20 2.51 -5.75
CA LEU A 124 12.00 1.07 -5.84
C LEU A 124 11.07 0.73 -7.02
N THR A 125 10.99 -0.53 -7.35
CA THR A 125 10.08 -1.04 -8.38
C THR A 125 9.27 -2.22 -7.86
N ASP A 126 8.01 -2.28 -8.23
CA ASP A 126 7.05 -3.33 -7.87
C ASP A 126 6.53 -4.04 -9.15
N PRO A 127 7.33 -4.93 -9.76
CA PRO A 127 6.97 -5.59 -11.01
C PRO A 127 5.84 -6.61 -10.86
N ASP A 128 5.56 -7.05 -9.63
CA ASP A 128 4.60 -8.10 -9.33
C ASP A 128 3.41 -7.62 -8.49
N LEU A 129 3.25 -6.30 -8.30
CA LEU A 129 2.23 -5.70 -7.43
C LEU A 129 2.29 -6.21 -5.98
N THR A 130 3.48 -6.54 -5.50
CA THR A 130 3.67 -7.12 -4.17
C THR A 130 3.26 -6.15 -3.07
N LEU A 131 3.70 -4.88 -3.18
CA LEU A 131 3.32 -3.83 -2.23
C LEU A 131 1.85 -3.44 -2.41
N ALA A 132 1.39 -3.24 -3.64
CA ALA A 132 0.01 -2.85 -3.90
C ALA A 132 -0.98 -3.85 -3.29
N ARG A 133 -0.70 -5.15 -3.39
CA ARG A 133 -1.52 -6.20 -2.75
C ARG A 133 -1.37 -6.23 -1.23
N ALA A 134 -0.13 -6.14 -0.72
CA ALA A 134 0.11 -6.21 0.72
C ALA A 134 -0.54 -5.05 1.48
N TRP A 135 -0.66 -3.87 0.85
CA TRP A 135 -1.26 -2.68 1.43
C TRP A 135 -2.69 -2.43 0.95
N ASP A 136 -3.23 -3.33 0.13
CA ASP A 136 -4.56 -3.23 -0.47
C ASP A 136 -4.82 -1.85 -1.11
N LEU A 137 -3.90 -1.42 -1.98
CA LEU A 137 -4.02 -0.14 -2.70
C LEU A 137 -5.07 -0.19 -3.83
N GLY A 138 -5.64 -1.37 -4.09
CA GLY A 138 -6.56 -1.62 -5.19
C GLY A 138 -5.89 -1.54 -6.56
N ASP A 139 -6.69 -1.29 -7.59
CA ASP A 139 -6.18 -1.12 -8.96
C ASP A 139 -5.33 0.16 -9.05
N CYS A 140 -4.05 0.03 -9.35
CA CYS A 140 -3.09 1.13 -9.48
C CYS A 140 -2.65 1.37 -10.94
N ASN A 141 -3.38 0.82 -11.91
CA ASN A 141 -3.15 1.08 -13.34
C ASN A 141 -3.53 2.52 -13.70
N ASN A 142 -2.72 3.18 -14.50
CA ASN A 142 -2.89 4.58 -14.93
C ASN A 142 -3.15 5.56 -13.78
N THR A 143 -2.53 5.36 -12.62
CA THR A 143 -2.73 6.24 -11.47
C THR A 143 -1.52 6.29 -10.55
N SER A 144 -1.58 7.19 -9.58
CA SER A 144 -0.61 7.36 -8.50
C SER A 144 -1.31 7.23 -7.16
N VAL A 145 -0.61 6.70 -6.17
CA VAL A 145 -1.05 6.70 -4.76
C VAL A 145 0.04 7.33 -3.92
N PHE A 146 -0.29 8.41 -3.21
CA PHE A 146 0.60 8.97 -2.20
C PHE A 146 0.21 8.44 -0.83
N VAL A 147 1.18 7.92 -0.07
CA VAL A 147 1.00 7.40 1.29
C VAL A 147 2.03 8.04 2.22
N LEU A 148 1.56 8.64 3.31
CA LEU A 148 2.41 9.13 4.39
C LEU A 148 2.34 8.17 5.57
N ILE A 149 3.49 7.66 6.02
CA ILE A 149 3.58 6.62 7.06
C ILE A 149 4.43 7.13 8.22
N GLY A 150 3.89 7.04 9.43
CA GLY A 150 4.57 7.44 10.66
C GLY A 150 5.62 6.44 11.13
N LYS A 151 6.43 6.84 12.14
CA LYS A 151 7.38 5.95 12.85
C LYS A 151 6.68 4.76 13.51
N ASP A 152 5.40 4.88 13.81
CA ASP A 152 4.54 3.83 14.32
C ASP A 152 4.05 2.87 13.23
N LYS A 153 4.57 2.99 12.01
CA LYS A 153 4.19 2.21 10.82
C LYS A 153 2.72 2.38 10.39
N LYS A 154 2.03 3.38 10.94
CA LYS A 154 0.63 3.64 10.60
C LYS A 154 0.50 4.68 9.51
N VAL A 155 -0.49 4.49 8.66
CA VAL A 155 -0.88 5.46 7.63
C VAL A 155 -1.34 6.75 8.31
N LYS A 156 -0.72 7.87 7.96
CA LYS A 156 -1.07 9.22 8.43
C LYS A 156 -1.87 9.99 7.39
N TYR A 157 -1.63 9.68 6.13
CA TYR A 157 -2.37 10.22 4.99
C TYR A 157 -2.29 9.23 3.83
N ILE A 158 -3.34 9.12 3.05
CA ILE A 158 -3.37 8.36 1.80
C ILE A 158 -4.29 9.04 0.80
N LYS A 159 -3.81 9.14 -0.44
CA LYS A 159 -4.59 9.67 -1.56
C LYS A 159 -4.24 8.93 -2.83
N LYS A 160 -5.26 8.45 -3.52
CA LYS A 160 -5.16 7.88 -4.86
C LYS A 160 -5.59 8.91 -5.90
N GLY A 161 -4.86 8.96 -7.02
CA GLY A 161 -5.07 9.91 -8.10
C GLY A 161 -4.25 11.19 -7.94
N THR A 162 -4.65 12.22 -8.68
CA THR A 162 -3.94 13.49 -8.74
C THR A 162 -4.14 14.33 -7.48
N ILE A 163 -3.04 14.93 -7.00
CA ILE A 163 -3.00 15.87 -5.86
C ILE A 163 -2.64 17.25 -6.39
N ARG A 164 -3.44 18.27 -6.09
CA ARG A 164 -3.25 19.63 -6.63
C ARG A 164 -3.69 20.73 -5.65
N GLY A 165 -3.20 21.93 -5.90
CA GLY A 165 -3.64 23.16 -5.20
C GLY A 165 -3.53 23.05 -3.70
N THR A 166 -4.58 23.43 -2.99
CA THR A 166 -4.61 23.46 -1.52
C THR A 166 -4.38 22.09 -0.86
N GLU A 167 -4.59 20.98 -1.58
CA GLU A 167 -4.30 19.65 -1.05
C GLU A 167 -2.79 19.43 -0.91
N ILE A 168 -1.97 19.96 -1.84
CA ILE A 168 -0.50 19.96 -1.72
C ILE A 168 -0.09 20.70 -0.45
N ASP A 169 -0.62 21.91 -0.24
CA ASP A 169 -0.29 22.74 0.94
C ASP A 169 -0.67 22.02 2.24
N ALA A 170 -1.83 21.34 2.25
CA ALA A 170 -2.30 20.60 3.42
C ALA A 170 -1.36 19.41 3.75
N ILE A 171 -0.91 18.67 2.73
CA ILE A 171 0.04 17.55 2.91
C ILE A 171 1.39 18.06 3.41
N VAL A 172 1.90 19.13 2.81
CA VAL A 172 3.18 19.75 3.24
C VAL A 172 3.11 20.20 4.70
N LYS A 173 2.03 20.89 5.11
CA LYS A 173 1.80 21.28 6.50
C LYS A 173 1.69 20.09 7.45
N LEU A 174 1.05 19.01 7.01
CA LEU A 174 0.98 17.77 7.79
C LEU A 174 2.37 17.19 8.04
N ILE A 175 3.22 17.16 7.01
CA ILE A 175 4.61 16.71 7.14
C ILE A 175 5.36 17.63 8.10
N GLU A 176 5.26 18.97 7.94
CA GLU A 176 5.88 19.95 8.84
C GLU A 176 5.52 19.65 10.31
N TYR A 177 4.24 19.54 10.60
CA TYR A 177 3.73 19.24 11.95
C TYR A 177 4.27 17.92 12.52
N MET A 178 4.44 16.91 11.68
CA MET A 178 4.86 15.57 12.12
C MET A 178 6.37 15.43 12.29
N VAL A 179 7.18 16.35 11.75
CA VAL A 179 8.64 16.36 11.88
C VAL A 179 9.14 17.36 12.92
N GLU A 180 8.27 18.22 13.45
CA GLU A 180 8.58 19.04 14.62
C GLU A 180 8.87 18.16 15.87
#